data_52c26fd023ca2ac325e6a3e16a8ac70d
#
_entry.id   52c26fd023ca2ac325e6a3e16a8ac70d
#
_cell.length_a   1.000
_cell.length_b   1.000
_cell.length_c   1.000
_cell.angle_alpha   90.00
_cell.angle_beta   90.00
_cell.angle_gamma   90.00
#
_symmetry.space_group_name_H-M   'P 1'
#
loop_
_entity.id
_entity.type
_entity.pdbx_description
1 polymer ?
#
loop_
_entity_poly.entity_id
_entity_poly.type
_entity_poly.pdbx_seq_one_letter_code
_entity_poly.pdbx_strand_id
1 'polypeptide(L)'
;MCGECYPHIAELSEDEVAKQAPFDAKWRLLAQVEVRCYILISNISGSVKVAPLQILQFPVILPHKFQDAEKFNLQFSDFSEITETADKLRWLRYQKGLRQRDVADYAGIDRSTYVHYEEYGKDLYLLEHMERIAQLFEVPVDSLLDDYNLFLRNGQGKQIKAIRTKLGLTQKQYADKLGVSLGNLKHWEQNRKQIFKSTWEKYFKQM
;
A
#
# COMPACT_ATOMS: atom_id res chain seq x y z
N MET A 1 53.90 -5.82 3.47
CA MET A 1 53.04 -6.28 2.38
C MET A 1 51.69 -6.56 2.96
N CYS A 2 50.69 -5.76 2.62
CA CYS A 2 49.33 -5.96 3.06
C CYS A 2 48.77 -7.23 2.40
N GLY A 3 48.42 -8.23 3.22
CA GLY A 3 47.71 -9.38 2.75
C GLY A 3 46.30 -8.98 2.30
N GLU A 4 45.91 -9.50 1.16
CA GLU A 4 44.62 -9.26 0.56
C GLU A 4 43.51 -9.72 1.50
N CYS A 5 42.62 -8.77 1.87
CA CYS A 5 41.34 -9.10 2.53
C CYS A 5 40.40 -9.66 1.47
N TYR A 6 40.14 -10.96 1.51
CA TYR A 6 39.02 -11.53 0.75
C TYR A 6 37.76 -11.50 1.62
N PRO A 7 36.74 -10.74 1.24
CA PRO A 7 35.44 -10.89 1.88
C PRO A 7 34.81 -12.21 1.39
N HIS A 8 34.70 -13.20 2.24
CA HIS A 8 33.78 -14.30 2.00
C HIS A 8 32.36 -13.74 2.19
N ILE A 9 31.76 -13.27 1.12
CA ILE A 9 30.34 -13.06 1.04
C ILE A 9 29.75 -14.45 0.84
N ALA A 10 29.05 -14.98 1.84
CA ALA A 10 28.16 -16.11 1.62
C ALA A 10 27.03 -15.61 0.73
N GLU A 11 27.17 -15.80 -0.56
CA GLU A 11 26.09 -15.63 -1.53
C GLU A 11 25.07 -16.73 -1.28
N LEU A 12 24.08 -16.43 -0.43
CA LEU A 12 22.82 -17.14 -0.51
C LEU A 12 22.18 -16.75 -1.83
N SER A 13 21.91 -17.72 -2.69
CA SER A 13 21.25 -17.46 -3.96
C SER A 13 19.91 -16.78 -3.69
N GLU A 14 19.55 -15.80 -4.53
CA GLU A 14 18.26 -15.07 -4.40
C GLU A 14 17.06 -16.04 -4.33
N ASP A 15 17.15 -17.20 -4.97
CA ASP A 15 16.12 -18.24 -4.96
C ASP A 15 16.00 -18.99 -3.63
N GLU A 16 17.05 -19.13 -2.84
CA GLU A 16 16.98 -19.76 -1.51
C GLU A 16 16.38 -18.82 -0.47
N VAL A 17 16.65 -17.52 -0.59
CA VAL A 17 16.09 -16.49 0.29
C VAL A 17 14.59 -16.29 0.00
N ALA A 18 14.18 -16.39 -1.28
CA ALA A 18 12.78 -16.18 -1.68
C ALA A 18 11.85 -17.33 -1.24
N LYS A 19 12.37 -18.54 -1.01
CA LYS A 19 11.56 -19.73 -0.69
C LYS A 19 11.29 -19.94 0.80
N GLN A 20 11.99 -19.28 1.71
CA GLN A 20 11.99 -19.64 3.13
C GLN A 20 11.50 -18.59 4.10
N ALA A 21 11.21 -17.36 3.68
CA ALA A 21 10.84 -16.33 4.64
C ALA A 21 9.69 -15.45 4.16
N PRO A 22 8.71 -15.16 5.03
CA PRO A 22 7.81 -14.04 4.81
C PRO A 22 8.63 -12.74 4.61
N PHE A 23 8.07 -11.77 3.90
CA PHE A 23 8.74 -10.53 3.50
C PHE A 23 9.53 -9.84 4.64
N ASP A 24 9.02 -9.89 5.86
CA ASP A 24 9.68 -9.33 7.06
C ASP A 24 10.99 -10.03 7.41
N ALA A 25 11.08 -11.35 7.22
CA ALA A 25 12.29 -12.11 7.54
C ALA A 25 13.40 -11.87 6.50
N LYS A 26 13.01 -11.62 5.24
CA LYS A 26 13.96 -11.30 4.14
C LYS A 26 14.75 -10.02 4.44
N TRP A 27 14.11 -8.99 4.95
CA TRP A 27 14.77 -7.72 5.27
C TRP A 27 15.61 -7.78 6.55
N ARG A 28 15.21 -8.58 7.55
CA ARG A 28 16.00 -8.81 8.75
C ARG A 28 17.28 -9.59 8.42
N LEU A 29 17.23 -10.53 7.51
CA LEU A 29 18.41 -11.27 7.03
C LEU A 29 19.38 -10.38 6.26
N LEU A 30 18.89 -9.47 5.42
CA LEU A 30 19.72 -8.50 4.71
C LEU A 30 20.32 -7.42 5.61
N ALA A 31 19.72 -7.19 6.80
CA ALA A 31 20.25 -6.27 7.81
C ALA A 31 21.36 -6.89 8.67
N GLN A 32 21.58 -8.19 8.60
CA GLN A 32 22.65 -8.90 9.31
C GLN A 32 23.75 -9.33 8.33
N VAL A 33 24.51 -8.37 7.83
CA VAL A 33 25.74 -8.68 7.08
C VAL A 33 26.84 -8.98 8.11
N GLU A 34 27.17 -10.26 8.28
CA GLU A 34 28.29 -10.69 9.11
C GLU A 34 29.55 -10.65 8.25
N VAL A 35 30.36 -9.60 8.42
CA VAL A 35 31.68 -9.53 7.75
C VAL A 35 32.71 -10.20 8.67
N ARG A 36 33.20 -11.36 8.27
CA ARG A 36 34.30 -12.04 8.97
C ARG A 36 35.61 -11.65 8.30
N CYS A 37 36.39 -10.79 8.94
CA CYS A 37 37.74 -10.46 8.54
C CYS A 37 38.74 -11.27 9.38
N TYR A 38 39.76 -11.82 8.72
CA TYR A 38 40.85 -12.50 9.39
C TYR A 38 42.18 -11.77 9.10
N ILE A 39 42.97 -11.50 10.12
CA ILE A 39 44.34 -11.03 9.92
C ILE A 39 45.27 -12.22 10.05
N LEU A 40 46.06 -12.46 9.02
CA LEU A 40 47.19 -13.39 9.06
C LEU A 40 48.41 -12.65 9.57
N ILE A 41 48.82 -12.95 10.78
CA ILE A 41 50.08 -12.44 11.33
C ILE A 41 51.13 -13.52 11.15
N SER A 42 52.06 -13.31 10.23
CA SER A 42 53.25 -14.17 10.06
C SER A 42 54.37 -13.70 11.03
N ASN A 43 54.80 -14.55 11.93
CA ASN A 43 56.00 -14.32 12.72
C ASN A 43 57.24 -14.77 11.93
N ILE A 44 58.39 -14.15 12.22
CA ILE A 44 59.72 -14.48 11.61
C ILE A 44 60.12 -15.95 11.84
N SER A 45 59.44 -16.66 12.76
CA SER A 45 59.63 -18.09 13.08
C SER A 45 58.78 -19.06 12.24
N GLY A 46 58.06 -18.59 11.25
CA GLY A 46 57.27 -19.46 10.34
C GLY A 46 55.94 -19.97 10.89
N SER A 47 55.54 -19.60 12.09
CA SER A 47 54.20 -19.93 12.61
C SER A 47 53.19 -18.85 12.30
N VAL A 48 52.06 -19.23 11.65
CA VAL A 48 50.93 -18.35 11.37
C VAL A 48 49.93 -18.45 12.53
N LYS A 49 49.76 -17.35 13.23
CA LYS A 49 48.64 -17.24 14.21
C LYS A 49 47.49 -16.52 13.50
N VAL A 50 46.36 -17.22 13.43
CA VAL A 50 45.10 -16.63 12.97
C VAL A 50 44.38 -16.10 14.20
N ALA A 51 44.27 -14.78 14.32
CA ALA A 51 43.44 -14.15 15.31
C ALA A 51 42.11 -13.76 14.69
N PRO A 52 40.96 -14.16 15.22
CA PRO A 52 39.68 -13.63 14.76
C PRO A 52 39.63 -12.13 15.09
N LEU A 53 39.50 -11.30 14.08
CA LEU A 53 39.14 -9.90 14.29
C LEU A 53 37.72 -9.84 14.84
N GLN A 54 37.52 -8.95 15.81
CA GLN A 54 36.21 -8.69 16.34
C GLN A 54 35.21 -8.43 15.23
N ILE A 55 34.10 -9.17 15.24
CA ILE A 55 32.96 -8.92 14.39
C ILE A 55 32.39 -7.58 14.83
N LEU A 56 32.67 -6.52 14.08
CA LEU A 56 32.00 -5.26 14.27
C LEU A 56 30.62 -5.39 13.61
N GLN A 57 29.60 -5.59 14.43
CA GLN A 57 28.22 -5.46 13.97
C GLN A 57 27.95 -3.98 13.72
N PHE A 58 28.00 -3.58 12.48
CA PHE A 58 27.51 -2.27 12.10
C PHE A 58 25.99 -2.33 12.02
N PRO A 59 25.26 -1.45 12.74
CA PRO A 59 23.83 -1.33 12.50
C PRO A 59 23.66 -0.89 11.04
N VAL A 60 23.01 -1.74 10.25
CA VAL A 60 22.64 -1.36 8.87
C VAL A 60 21.61 -0.27 8.99
N ILE A 61 22.00 0.97 8.66
CA ILE A 61 21.08 2.08 8.56
C ILE A 61 20.26 1.86 7.29
N LEU A 62 19.04 1.34 7.46
CA LEU A 62 18.11 1.19 6.35
C LEU A 62 17.85 2.57 5.70
N PRO A 63 17.85 2.66 4.38
CA PRO A 63 17.42 3.87 3.70
C PRO A 63 16.05 4.33 4.22
N HIS A 64 15.85 5.63 4.35
CA HIS A 64 14.66 6.23 4.96
C HIS A 64 13.33 5.63 4.45
N LYS A 65 13.27 5.31 3.14
CA LYS A 65 12.12 4.67 2.51
C LYS A 65 11.75 3.29 3.09
N PHE A 66 12.73 2.53 3.57
CA PHE A 66 12.48 1.21 4.19
C PHE A 66 12.06 1.37 5.65
N GLN A 67 12.57 2.38 6.34
CA GLN A 67 12.13 2.70 7.71
C GLN A 67 10.66 3.12 7.74
N ASP A 68 10.23 3.90 6.75
CA ASP A 68 8.83 4.31 6.64
C ASP A 68 7.91 3.12 6.33
N ALA A 69 8.34 2.23 5.44
CA ALA A 69 7.60 0.99 5.14
C ALA A 69 7.52 0.07 6.37
N GLU A 70 8.61 -0.08 7.12
CA GLU A 70 8.62 -0.90 8.32
C GLU A 70 7.72 -0.33 9.42
N LYS A 71 7.77 0.98 9.66
CA LYS A 71 6.86 1.65 10.61
C LYS A 71 5.40 1.47 10.22
N PHE A 72 5.10 1.57 8.93
CA PHE A 72 3.75 1.40 8.42
C PHE A 72 3.26 -0.06 8.56
N ASN A 73 4.12 -1.03 8.27
CA ASN A 73 3.82 -2.46 8.46
C ASN A 73 3.64 -2.84 9.94
N LEU A 74 4.31 -2.16 10.86
CA LEU A 74 4.07 -2.34 12.30
C LEU A 74 2.70 -1.82 12.74
N GLN A 75 2.15 -0.83 12.03
CA GLN A 75 0.82 -0.28 12.33
C GLN A 75 -0.30 -1.20 11.85
N PHE A 76 -0.12 -1.87 10.71
CA PHE A 76 -1.11 -2.74 10.09
C PHE A 76 -0.51 -4.12 9.82
N SER A 77 -0.92 -5.11 10.60
CA SER A 77 -0.45 -6.49 10.45
C SER A 77 -1.14 -7.22 9.29
N ASP A 78 -2.38 -6.85 8.99
CA ASP A 78 -3.19 -7.45 7.93
C ASP A 78 -3.89 -6.38 7.09
N PHE A 79 -4.01 -6.65 5.78
CA PHE A 79 -4.70 -5.77 4.84
C PHE A 79 -6.17 -5.52 5.20
N SER A 80 -6.82 -6.49 5.82
CA SER A 80 -8.24 -6.39 6.24
C SER A 80 -8.48 -5.36 7.35
N GLU A 81 -7.45 -4.99 8.10
CA GLU A 81 -7.52 -3.98 9.16
C GLU A 81 -7.53 -2.55 8.60
N ILE A 82 -7.15 -2.39 7.33
CA ILE A 82 -7.00 -1.08 6.70
C ILE A 82 -8.32 -0.63 6.10
N THR A 83 -8.87 0.46 6.60
CA THR A 83 -10.14 1.03 6.11
C THR A 83 -9.94 2.08 5.03
N GLU A 84 -8.91 2.92 5.15
CA GLU A 84 -8.66 4.04 4.25
C GLU A 84 -7.97 3.60 2.95
N THR A 85 -8.50 4.06 1.81
CA THR A 85 -7.91 3.75 0.49
C THR A 85 -6.44 4.17 0.39
N ALA A 86 -6.08 5.34 0.95
CA ALA A 86 -4.71 5.83 0.95
C ALA A 86 -3.74 4.84 1.63
N ASP A 87 -4.14 4.29 2.78
CA ASP A 87 -3.33 3.33 3.53
C ASP A 87 -3.29 1.96 2.84
N LYS A 88 -4.39 1.52 2.23
CA LYS A 88 -4.42 0.30 1.40
C LYS A 88 -3.40 0.37 0.25
N LEU A 89 -3.36 1.52 -0.45
CA LEU A 89 -2.42 1.74 -1.55
C LEU A 89 -0.97 1.75 -1.06
N ARG A 90 -0.67 2.44 0.05
CA ARG A 90 0.66 2.47 0.67
C ARG A 90 1.11 1.08 1.10
N TRP A 91 0.25 0.34 1.80
CA TRP A 91 0.53 -0.98 2.31
C TRP A 91 0.89 -1.95 1.18
N LEU A 92 0.06 -2.03 0.13
CA LEU A 92 0.31 -2.90 -1.03
C LEU A 92 1.58 -2.49 -1.79
N ARG A 93 1.81 -1.19 -1.94
CA ARG A 93 3.04 -0.70 -2.56
C ARG A 93 4.28 -1.08 -1.76
N TYR A 94 4.24 -0.96 -0.44
CA TYR A 94 5.33 -1.37 0.44
C TYR A 94 5.56 -2.88 0.40
N GLN A 95 4.49 -3.68 0.41
CA GLN A 95 4.60 -5.13 0.30
C GLN A 95 5.30 -5.58 -1.00
N LYS A 96 5.05 -4.88 -2.10
CA LYS A 96 5.72 -5.16 -3.38
C LYS A 96 7.07 -4.44 -3.54
N GLY A 97 7.53 -3.66 -2.55
CA GLY A 97 8.79 -2.91 -2.59
C GLY A 97 8.84 -1.83 -3.67
N LEU A 98 7.68 -1.36 -4.14
CA LEU A 98 7.55 -0.40 -5.23
C LEU A 98 7.66 1.04 -4.72
N ARG A 99 8.17 1.92 -5.59
CA ARG A 99 8.12 3.37 -5.38
C ARG A 99 6.81 3.92 -5.95
N GLN A 100 6.36 5.07 -5.47
CA GLN A 100 5.20 5.77 -6.02
C GLN A 100 5.28 5.99 -7.54
N ARG A 101 6.49 6.23 -8.05
CA ARG A 101 6.73 6.39 -9.48
C ARG A 101 6.47 5.09 -10.25
N ASP A 102 6.92 3.97 -9.72
CA ASP A 102 6.78 2.67 -10.39
C ASP A 102 5.29 2.29 -10.55
N VAL A 103 4.47 2.60 -9.54
CA VAL A 103 3.00 2.41 -9.61
C VAL A 103 2.35 3.38 -10.60
N ALA A 104 2.75 4.65 -10.56
CA ALA A 104 2.23 5.68 -11.49
C ALA A 104 2.53 5.33 -12.95
N ASP A 105 3.80 4.95 -13.23
CA ASP A 105 4.23 4.55 -14.58
C ASP A 105 3.44 3.33 -15.08
N TYR A 106 3.20 2.32 -14.23
CA TYR A 106 2.38 1.16 -14.60
C TYR A 106 0.92 1.54 -14.87
N ALA A 107 0.34 2.37 -14.01
CA ALA A 107 -1.04 2.82 -14.17
C ALA A 107 -1.24 3.83 -15.31
N GLY A 108 -0.16 4.32 -15.91
CA GLY A 108 -0.20 5.32 -16.98
C GLY A 108 -0.70 6.68 -16.51
N ILE A 109 -0.31 7.07 -15.29
CA ILE A 109 -0.69 8.34 -14.66
C ILE A 109 0.54 9.11 -14.18
N ASP A 110 0.38 10.41 -13.97
CA ASP A 110 1.45 11.21 -13.38
C ASP A 110 1.71 10.78 -11.93
N ARG A 111 2.99 10.81 -11.53
CA ARG A 111 3.38 10.53 -10.15
C ARG A 111 2.63 11.40 -9.14
N SER A 112 2.41 12.68 -9.45
CA SER A 112 1.66 13.60 -8.60
C SER A 112 0.22 13.11 -8.35
N THR A 113 -0.43 12.58 -9.37
CA THR A 113 -1.77 11.98 -9.26
C THR A 113 -1.76 10.78 -8.32
N TYR A 114 -0.77 9.88 -8.44
CA TYR A 114 -0.65 8.74 -7.55
C TYR A 114 -0.33 9.17 -6.11
N VAL A 115 0.58 10.14 -5.92
CA VAL A 115 0.87 10.73 -4.60
C VAL A 115 -0.42 11.26 -3.95
N HIS A 116 -1.26 11.94 -4.73
CA HIS A 116 -2.56 12.40 -4.24
C HIS A 116 -3.50 11.25 -3.84
N TYR A 117 -3.43 10.09 -4.47
CA TYR A 117 -4.22 8.94 -4.06
C TYR A 117 -3.75 8.33 -2.73
N GLU A 118 -2.47 8.49 -2.37
CA GLU A 118 -1.93 8.11 -1.07
C GLU A 118 -2.09 9.19 0.01
N GLU A 119 -2.65 10.37 -0.29
CA GLU A 119 -2.96 11.40 0.70
C GLU A 119 -4.32 11.15 1.34
N TYR A 120 -4.43 11.52 2.63
CA TYR A 120 -5.71 11.45 3.33
C TYR A 120 -6.69 12.53 2.85
N GLY A 121 -7.99 12.25 3.04
CA GLY A 121 -9.04 13.21 2.73
C GLY A 121 -9.41 13.30 1.25
N LYS A 122 -9.00 12.34 0.43
CA LYS A 122 -9.48 12.21 -0.95
C LYS A 122 -10.86 11.59 -0.99
N ASP A 123 -11.78 12.31 -1.62
CA ASP A 123 -13.17 11.85 -1.77
C ASP A 123 -13.38 11.01 -3.02
N LEU A 124 -12.57 11.21 -4.06
CA LEU A 124 -12.77 10.62 -5.37
C LEU A 124 -11.49 10.02 -5.93
N TYR A 125 -11.64 8.82 -6.44
CA TYR A 125 -10.63 8.09 -7.19
C TYR A 125 -11.16 7.80 -8.59
N LEU A 126 -10.35 8.04 -9.63
CA LEU A 126 -10.74 7.69 -10.99
C LEU A 126 -10.73 6.16 -11.12
N LEU A 127 -11.88 5.58 -11.43
CA LEU A 127 -12.05 4.12 -11.41
C LEU A 127 -11.06 3.42 -12.34
N GLU A 128 -10.84 3.97 -13.55
CA GLU A 128 -9.91 3.42 -14.53
C GLU A 128 -8.46 3.34 -13.97
N HIS A 129 -8.03 4.36 -13.21
CA HIS A 129 -6.73 4.34 -12.55
C HIS A 129 -6.67 3.28 -11.45
N MET A 130 -7.74 3.20 -10.64
CA MET A 130 -7.81 2.21 -9.55
C MET A 130 -7.85 0.77 -10.06
N GLU A 131 -8.48 0.51 -11.21
CA GLU A 131 -8.48 -0.80 -11.86
C GLU A 131 -7.07 -1.22 -12.29
N ARG A 132 -6.29 -0.30 -12.90
CA ARG A 132 -4.90 -0.58 -13.29
C ARG A 132 -4.00 -0.79 -12.07
N ILE A 133 -4.17 0.03 -11.03
CA ILE A 133 -3.42 -0.11 -9.77
C ILE A 133 -3.78 -1.44 -9.08
N ALA A 134 -5.05 -1.81 -9.04
CA ALA A 134 -5.51 -3.08 -8.49
C ALA A 134 -4.92 -4.28 -9.25
N GLN A 135 -4.82 -4.17 -10.58
CA GLN A 135 -4.16 -5.18 -11.41
C GLN A 135 -2.67 -5.33 -11.07
N LEU A 136 -1.94 -4.22 -10.89
CA LEU A 136 -0.54 -4.25 -10.45
C LEU A 136 -0.38 -4.93 -9.09
N PHE A 137 -1.30 -4.64 -8.17
CA PHE A 137 -1.28 -5.20 -6.82
C PHE A 137 -1.88 -6.61 -6.73
N GLU A 138 -2.50 -7.11 -7.81
CA GLU A 138 -3.14 -8.44 -7.86
C GLU A 138 -4.28 -8.60 -6.85
N VAL A 139 -5.02 -7.52 -6.62
CA VAL A 139 -6.17 -7.48 -5.72
C VAL A 139 -7.44 -7.06 -6.46
N PRO A 140 -8.63 -7.44 -5.98
CA PRO A 140 -9.88 -6.89 -6.53
C PRO A 140 -9.95 -5.38 -6.32
N VAL A 141 -10.36 -4.63 -7.34
CA VAL A 141 -10.48 -3.17 -7.22
C VAL A 141 -11.41 -2.73 -6.08
N ASP A 142 -12.43 -3.54 -5.79
CA ASP A 142 -13.38 -3.29 -4.69
C ASP A 142 -12.70 -3.29 -3.32
N SER A 143 -11.63 -4.06 -3.14
CA SER A 143 -10.88 -4.07 -1.89
C SER A 143 -10.08 -2.80 -1.65
N LEU A 144 -9.76 -2.05 -2.72
CA LEU A 144 -9.04 -0.79 -2.61
C LEU A 144 -9.95 0.40 -2.29
N LEU A 145 -11.18 0.36 -2.78
CA LEU A 145 -12.13 1.47 -2.67
C LEU A 145 -12.71 1.57 -1.25
N ASP A 146 -12.99 2.79 -0.82
CA ASP A 146 -13.82 3.05 0.36
C ASP A 146 -15.32 2.86 0.03
N ASP A 147 -16.16 2.83 1.05
CA ASP A 147 -17.60 2.59 0.91
C ASP A 147 -18.28 3.59 -0.04
N TYR A 148 -17.82 4.85 -0.03
CA TYR A 148 -18.37 5.88 -0.90
C TYR A 148 -18.03 5.65 -2.37
N ASN A 149 -16.77 5.32 -2.66
CA ASN A 149 -16.36 5.03 -4.03
C ASN A 149 -16.93 3.70 -4.55
N LEU A 150 -17.12 2.71 -3.67
CA LEU A 150 -17.88 1.50 -3.97
C LEU A 150 -19.35 1.81 -4.30
N PHE A 151 -19.99 2.69 -3.53
CA PHE A 151 -21.36 3.14 -3.80
C PHE A 151 -21.46 3.80 -5.18
N LEU A 152 -20.50 4.65 -5.54
CA LEU A 152 -20.47 5.27 -6.87
C LEU A 152 -20.27 4.25 -7.99
N ARG A 153 -19.31 3.33 -7.82
CA ARG A 153 -19.00 2.27 -8.77
C ARG A 153 -20.18 1.35 -9.03
N ASN A 154 -20.90 0.98 -7.98
CA ASN A 154 -22.08 0.12 -8.08
C ASN A 154 -23.33 0.83 -8.63
N GLY A 155 -23.17 2.08 -9.06
CA GLY A 155 -24.24 2.89 -9.65
C GLY A 155 -25.13 3.55 -8.60
N GLN A 156 -24.75 4.75 -8.19
CA GLN A 156 -25.47 5.53 -7.16
C GLN A 156 -26.99 5.62 -7.43
N GLY A 157 -27.37 5.90 -8.68
CA GLY A 157 -28.78 6.11 -9.03
C GLY A 157 -29.62 4.84 -8.86
N LYS A 158 -29.09 3.68 -9.24
CA LYS A 158 -29.75 2.40 -9.05
C LYS A 158 -29.97 2.10 -7.55
N GLN A 159 -28.97 2.36 -6.73
CA GLN A 159 -29.02 2.12 -5.29
C GLN A 159 -30.01 3.09 -4.61
N ILE A 160 -29.94 4.39 -4.92
CA ILE A 160 -30.87 5.40 -4.37
C ILE A 160 -32.30 5.05 -4.75
N LYS A 161 -32.54 4.69 -6.01
CA LYS A 161 -33.86 4.27 -6.49
C LYS A 161 -34.36 2.99 -5.77
N ALA A 162 -33.48 2.01 -5.56
CA ALA A 162 -33.82 0.78 -4.86
C ALA A 162 -34.22 1.05 -3.40
N ILE A 163 -33.48 1.91 -2.70
CA ILE A 163 -33.81 2.32 -1.33
C ILE A 163 -35.18 3.00 -1.29
N ARG A 164 -35.42 3.95 -2.19
CA ARG A 164 -36.70 4.65 -2.28
C ARG A 164 -37.87 3.69 -2.53
N THR A 165 -37.73 2.79 -3.49
CA THR A 165 -38.78 1.81 -3.82
C THR A 165 -39.02 0.83 -2.69
N LYS A 166 -37.98 0.38 -1.99
CA LYS A 166 -38.11 -0.45 -0.78
C LYS A 166 -38.91 0.24 0.32
N LEU A 167 -38.82 1.55 0.43
CA LEU A 167 -39.61 2.37 1.37
C LEU A 167 -41.03 2.66 0.86
N GLY A 168 -41.39 2.27 -0.36
CA GLY A 168 -42.71 2.54 -0.95
C GLY A 168 -42.95 4.03 -1.27
N LEU A 169 -41.91 4.86 -1.37
CA LEU A 169 -42.03 6.31 -1.50
C LEU A 169 -41.96 6.76 -2.95
N THR A 170 -42.75 7.79 -3.28
CA THR A 170 -42.59 8.55 -4.53
C THR A 170 -41.31 9.40 -4.46
N GLN A 171 -40.80 9.84 -5.61
CA GLN A 171 -39.62 10.72 -5.64
C GLN A 171 -39.83 12.00 -4.81
N LYS A 172 -41.03 12.59 -4.86
CA LYS A 172 -41.35 13.79 -4.09
C LYS A 172 -41.28 13.51 -2.59
N GLN A 173 -41.99 12.48 -2.11
CA GLN A 173 -41.99 12.09 -0.69
C GLN A 173 -40.57 11.73 -0.19
N TYR A 174 -39.75 11.08 -1.02
CA TYR A 174 -38.41 10.74 -0.63
C TYR A 174 -37.47 11.96 -0.58
N ALA A 175 -37.62 12.89 -1.53
CA ALA A 175 -36.91 14.17 -1.52
C ALA A 175 -37.26 14.98 -0.25
N ASP A 176 -38.55 15.08 0.07
CA ASP A 176 -39.04 15.75 1.28
C ASP A 176 -38.50 15.09 2.54
N LYS A 177 -38.49 13.76 2.62
CA LYS A 177 -37.92 12.99 3.74
C LYS A 177 -36.40 13.23 3.94
N LEU A 178 -35.65 13.35 2.85
CA LEU A 178 -34.22 13.64 2.90
C LEU A 178 -33.91 15.14 3.09
N GLY A 179 -34.91 16.01 2.98
CA GLY A 179 -34.71 17.46 3.04
C GLY A 179 -33.92 18.00 1.84
N VAL A 180 -34.06 17.36 0.65
CA VAL A 180 -33.37 17.76 -0.58
C VAL A 180 -34.40 18.17 -1.65
N SER A 181 -33.97 18.96 -2.64
CA SER A 181 -34.87 19.30 -3.75
C SER A 181 -35.19 18.08 -4.61
N LEU A 182 -36.43 17.99 -5.10
CA LEU A 182 -36.85 16.95 -6.03
C LEU A 182 -35.95 16.87 -7.27
N GLY A 183 -35.45 18.02 -7.74
CA GLY A 183 -34.51 18.08 -8.86
C GLY A 183 -33.19 17.37 -8.56
N ASN A 184 -32.60 17.60 -7.39
CA ASN A 184 -31.38 16.91 -6.98
C ASN A 184 -31.59 15.40 -6.90
N LEU A 185 -32.67 14.93 -6.27
CA LEU A 185 -32.96 13.51 -6.17
C LEU A 185 -33.11 12.86 -7.56
N LYS A 186 -33.84 13.52 -8.47
CA LYS A 186 -33.98 13.05 -9.87
C LYS A 186 -32.61 12.94 -10.56
N HIS A 187 -31.75 13.95 -10.41
CA HIS A 187 -30.42 13.93 -11.00
C HIS A 187 -29.55 12.80 -10.42
N TRP A 188 -29.65 12.52 -9.13
CA TRP A 188 -28.93 11.41 -8.49
C TRP A 188 -29.43 10.04 -9.00
N GLU A 189 -30.76 9.81 -9.02
CA GLU A 189 -31.35 8.56 -9.52
C GLU A 189 -31.06 8.29 -11.00
N GLN A 190 -30.86 9.35 -11.78
CA GLN A 190 -30.55 9.28 -13.21
C GLN A 190 -29.03 9.30 -13.51
N ASN A 191 -28.18 9.32 -12.50
CA ASN A 191 -26.72 9.47 -12.62
C ASN A 191 -26.28 10.73 -13.40
N ARG A 192 -27.13 11.76 -13.47
CA ARG A 192 -26.80 13.04 -14.13
C ARG A 192 -25.92 13.94 -13.26
N LYS A 193 -25.95 13.75 -11.97
CA LYS A 193 -25.14 14.47 -10.99
C LYS A 193 -24.65 13.47 -9.95
N GLN A 194 -23.36 13.52 -9.70
CA GLN A 194 -22.77 12.73 -8.62
C GLN A 194 -23.13 13.32 -7.26
N ILE A 195 -23.44 12.47 -6.31
CA ILE A 195 -23.67 12.85 -4.93
C ILE A 195 -22.34 13.18 -4.26
N PHE A 196 -22.28 14.20 -3.43
CA PHE A 196 -21.08 14.51 -2.62
C PHE A 196 -20.93 13.51 -1.47
N LYS A 197 -19.69 13.22 -1.06
CA LYS A 197 -19.38 12.30 0.04
C LYS A 197 -20.09 12.69 1.32
N SER A 198 -20.09 13.98 1.68
CA SER A 198 -20.80 14.49 2.87
C SER A 198 -22.31 14.24 2.84
N THR A 199 -22.92 14.33 1.65
CA THR A 199 -24.36 14.03 1.48
C THR A 199 -24.62 12.52 1.55
N TRP A 200 -23.73 11.73 0.95
CA TRP A 200 -23.79 10.28 1.04
C TRP A 200 -23.63 9.79 2.49
N GLU A 201 -22.67 10.29 3.22
CA GLU A 201 -22.47 9.96 4.64
C GLU A 201 -23.69 10.28 5.49
N LYS A 202 -24.33 11.43 5.20
CA LYS A 202 -25.50 11.86 5.95
C LYS A 202 -26.73 10.97 5.73
N TYR A 203 -26.94 10.47 4.52
CA TYR A 203 -28.21 9.84 4.15
C TYR A 203 -28.13 8.37 3.75
N PHE A 204 -26.95 7.88 3.34
CA PHE A 204 -26.84 6.55 2.70
C PHE A 204 -25.81 5.63 3.37
N LYS A 205 -24.86 6.15 4.12
CA LYS A 205 -23.78 5.34 4.75
C LYS A 205 -24.31 4.30 5.75
N GLN A 206 -25.46 4.56 6.37
CA GLN A 206 -26.02 3.69 7.42
C GLN A 206 -27.14 2.76 6.89
N MET A 207 -27.38 2.73 5.60
CA MET A 207 -28.43 1.93 4.96
C MET A 207 -27.84 0.71 4.26
#